data_2abc2fe243028ad891665774f9ecf883
#
_entry.id   2abc2fe243028ad891665774f9ecf883
#
_cell.length_a   1.000
_cell.length_b   1.000
_cell.length_c   1.000
_cell.angle_alpha   90.00
_cell.angle_beta   90.00
_cell.angle_gamma   90.00
#
_symmetry.space_group_name_H-M   'P 1'
#
loop_
_entity.id
_entity.type
_entity.pdbx_description
1 polymer ?
#
loop_
_entity_poly.entity_id
_entity_poly.type
_entity_poly.pdbx_seq_one_letter_code
_entity_poly.pdbx_strand_id
1 'polypeptide(L)'
;MTTKKKEQAKVVSQEQLADGIFSMWIQTEAAGSARPGQFISMYTNDGSKLLPRPISICEIDKEGGKLRVVYRVTGEKTGTEEFSQMKAGDTIPVIGPLGNGFPFEKAEGKKVFLMGGGIGVPPILELAKQMKCEKKQIVVGYRDAHTFLKEEFEQA
;
A
#
# COMPACT_ATOMS: atom_id res chain seq x y z
N MET A 1 -13.85 17.12 11.87
CA MET A 1 -12.58 16.36 11.81
C MET A 1 -12.89 14.90 12.11
N THR A 2 -12.65 14.02 11.18
CA THR A 2 -12.80 12.60 11.43
C THR A 2 -11.64 12.16 12.30
N THR A 3 -11.90 11.80 13.54
CA THR A 3 -10.87 11.30 14.46
C THR A 3 -10.42 9.94 13.94
N LYS A 4 -9.19 9.86 13.45
CA LYS A 4 -8.60 8.60 13.00
C LYS A 4 -8.40 7.70 14.20
N LYS A 5 -9.15 6.60 14.23
CA LYS A 5 -9.12 5.62 15.33
C LYS A 5 -8.29 4.42 14.94
N LYS A 6 -7.70 3.79 15.95
CA LYS A 6 -7.12 2.45 15.79
C LYS A 6 -8.27 1.46 15.63
N GLU A 7 -8.27 0.71 14.53
CA GLU A 7 -9.25 -0.33 14.24
C GLU A 7 -8.59 -1.69 14.06
N GLN A 8 -9.37 -2.75 14.20
CA GLN A 8 -8.95 -4.11 13.87
C GLN A 8 -9.36 -4.40 12.43
N ALA A 9 -8.41 -4.27 11.51
CA ALA A 9 -8.63 -4.63 10.11
C ALA A 9 -8.53 -6.16 9.95
N LYS A 10 -9.30 -6.71 9.01
CA LYS A 10 -9.27 -8.14 8.71
C LYS A 10 -8.40 -8.40 7.49
N VAL A 11 -7.46 -9.32 7.60
CA VAL A 11 -6.68 -9.80 6.45
C VAL A 11 -7.60 -10.58 5.52
N VAL A 12 -7.71 -10.13 4.27
CA VAL A 12 -8.53 -10.77 3.23
C VAL A 12 -7.70 -11.79 2.47
N SER A 13 -6.49 -11.41 2.09
CA SER A 13 -5.53 -12.26 1.40
C SER A 13 -4.11 -11.76 1.62
N GLN A 14 -3.15 -12.65 1.44
CA GLN A 14 -1.74 -12.32 1.41
C GLN A 14 -1.01 -13.23 0.44
N GLU A 15 -0.07 -12.67 -0.29
CA GLU A 15 0.79 -13.38 -1.22
C GLU A 15 2.21 -12.81 -1.19
N GLN A 16 3.18 -13.63 -1.51
CA GLN A 16 4.55 -13.19 -1.72
C GLN A 16 4.76 -12.84 -3.20
N LEU A 17 5.11 -11.59 -3.50
CA LEU A 17 5.32 -11.11 -4.87
C LEU A 17 6.77 -11.35 -5.35
N ALA A 18 7.72 -11.24 -4.45
CA ALA A 18 9.14 -11.47 -4.69
C ALA A 18 9.81 -11.83 -3.35
N ASP A 19 11.09 -12.15 -3.36
CA ASP A 19 11.82 -12.47 -2.14
C ASP A 19 11.75 -11.31 -1.12
N GLY A 20 11.19 -11.61 0.04
CA GLY A 20 10.94 -10.66 1.12
C GLY A 20 9.91 -9.56 0.82
N ILE A 21 9.19 -9.61 -0.31
CA ILE A 21 8.14 -8.65 -0.69
C ILE A 21 6.77 -9.34 -0.64
N PHE A 22 5.88 -8.79 0.18
CA PHE A 22 4.54 -9.31 0.40
C PHE A 22 3.47 -8.31 0.02
N SER A 23 2.37 -8.81 -0.52
CA SER A 23 1.14 -8.08 -0.82
C SER A 23 0.03 -8.57 0.09
N MET A 24 -0.62 -7.65 0.79
CA MET A 24 -1.72 -7.95 1.70
C MET A 24 -2.93 -7.08 1.38
N TRP A 25 -4.08 -7.70 1.19
CA TRP A 25 -5.37 -7.03 1.19
C TRP A 25 -6.01 -7.08 2.57
N ILE A 26 -6.44 -5.94 3.06
CA ILE A 26 -7.13 -5.80 4.35
C ILE A 26 -8.49 -5.13 4.17
N GLN A 27 -9.49 -5.65 4.89
CA GLN A 27 -10.80 -5.01 5.06
C GLN A 27 -10.68 -3.96 6.17
N THR A 28 -10.97 -2.69 5.85
CA THR A 28 -10.76 -1.56 6.77
C THR A 28 -11.65 -0.38 6.41
N GLU A 29 -12.16 0.34 7.41
CA GLU A 29 -12.93 1.59 7.22
C GLU A 29 -12.08 2.69 6.56
N ALA A 30 -10.76 2.62 6.71
CA ALA A 30 -9.82 3.55 6.09
C ALA A 30 -9.95 3.63 4.56
N ALA A 31 -10.41 2.55 3.91
CA ALA A 31 -10.57 2.48 2.45
C ALA A 31 -11.55 3.55 1.91
N GLY A 32 -12.61 3.85 2.64
CA GLY A 32 -13.65 4.79 2.21
C GLY A 32 -13.14 6.22 1.97
N SER A 33 -12.12 6.64 2.72
CA SER A 33 -11.54 7.99 2.62
C SER A 33 -10.10 8.02 2.11
N ALA A 34 -9.53 6.87 1.76
CA ALA A 34 -8.16 6.77 1.27
C ALA A 34 -7.95 7.46 -0.09
N ARG A 35 -6.75 7.99 -0.29
CA ARG A 35 -6.29 8.63 -1.53
C ARG A 35 -4.90 8.13 -1.92
N PRO A 36 -4.54 8.13 -3.22
CA PRO A 36 -3.20 7.79 -3.67
C PRO A 36 -2.11 8.60 -2.96
N GLY A 37 -1.05 7.94 -2.53
CA GLY A 37 0.08 8.55 -1.82
C GLY A 37 -0.07 8.61 -0.30
N GLN A 38 -1.21 8.21 0.24
CA GLN A 38 -1.38 8.02 1.68
C GLN A 38 -0.83 6.68 2.14
N PHE A 39 -0.72 6.51 3.45
CA PHE A 39 -0.24 5.31 4.11
C PHE A 39 -1.13 4.92 5.29
N ILE A 40 -0.94 3.74 5.82
CA ILE A 40 -1.52 3.28 7.08
C ILE A 40 -0.40 2.90 8.06
N SER A 41 -0.65 3.08 9.35
CA SER A 41 0.20 2.55 10.41
C SER A 41 -0.33 1.19 10.84
N MET A 42 0.47 0.14 10.63
CA MET A 42 0.14 -1.24 10.99
C MET A 42 0.86 -1.63 12.28
N TYR A 43 0.14 -2.21 13.21
CA TYR A 43 0.66 -2.64 14.50
C TYR A 43 0.75 -4.17 14.54
N THR A 44 1.75 -4.68 15.24
CA THR A 44 1.81 -6.11 15.56
C THR A 44 0.82 -6.45 16.67
N ASN A 45 0.46 -7.72 16.76
CA ASN A 45 -0.29 -8.23 17.89
C ASN A 45 0.63 -8.61 19.08
N ASP A 46 1.94 -8.62 18.85
CA ASP A 46 2.96 -8.85 19.88
C ASP A 46 3.19 -7.55 20.68
N GLY A 47 2.78 -7.57 21.95
CA GLY A 47 2.92 -6.44 22.87
C GLY A 47 4.36 -6.00 23.15
N SER A 48 5.37 -6.78 22.76
CA SER A 48 6.80 -6.40 22.87
C SER A 48 7.24 -5.47 21.73
N LYS A 49 6.48 -5.37 20.63
CA LYS A 49 6.77 -4.56 19.45
C LYS A 49 5.87 -3.32 19.42
N LEU A 50 6.22 -2.32 20.21
CA LEU A 50 5.35 -1.15 20.45
C LEU A 50 5.19 -0.20 19.25
N LEU A 51 6.19 -0.13 18.36
CA LEU A 51 6.18 0.82 17.26
C LEU A 51 5.39 0.28 16.05
N PRO A 52 4.48 1.09 15.50
CA PRO A 52 3.79 0.73 14.27
C PRO A 52 4.73 0.77 13.07
N ARG A 53 4.32 0.09 12.00
CA ARG A 53 4.98 0.14 10.69
C ARG A 53 4.15 1.00 9.75
N PRO A 54 4.65 2.17 9.32
CA PRO A 54 4.01 2.96 8.28
C PRO A 54 4.21 2.27 6.93
N ILE A 55 3.10 1.88 6.31
CA ILE A 55 3.11 1.20 5.00
C ILE A 55 2.24 1.99 4.04
N SER A 56 2.81 2.35 2.90
CA SER A 56 2.09 3.06 1.84
C SER A 56 0.96 2.21 1.26
N ILE A 57 -0.15 2.88 0.94
CA ILE A 57 -1.27 2.25 0.27
C ILE A 57 -0.88 2.01 -1.20
N CYS A 58 -1.02 0.76 -1.65
CA CYS A 58 -0.73 0.34 -3.02
C CYS A 58 -1.97 0.46 -3.91
N GLU A 59 -3.13 -0.02 -3.43
CA GLU A 59 -4.42 0.05 -4.13
C GLU A 59 -5.57 0.29 -3.16
N ILE A 60 -6.66 0.87 -3.69
CA ILE A 60 -7.84 1.27 -2.93
C ILE A 60 -9.09 0.69 -3.59
N ASP A 61 -9.76 -0.22 -2.94
CA ASP A 61 -11.10 -0.71 -3.29
C ASP A 61 -12.13 -0.07 -2.35
N LYS A 62 -12.65 1.09 -2.74
CA LYS A 62 -13.63 1.83 -1.90
C LYS A 62 -14.96 1.09 -1.78
N GLU A 63 -15.42 0.46 -2.85
CA GLU A 63 -16.69 -0.26 -2.87
C GLU A 63 -16.62 -1.53 -2.02
N GLY A 64 -15.53 -2.27 -2.13
CA GLY A 64 -15.27 -3.44 -1.29
C GLY A 64 -14.77 -3.11 0.12
N GLY A 65 -14.46 -1.84 0.43
CA GLY A 65 -13.95 -1.43 1.73
C GLY A 65 -12.57 -2.01 2.04
N LYS A 66 -11.69 -2.13 1.04
CA LYS A 66 -10.39 -2.79 1.18
C LYS A 66 -9.24 -1.90 0.75
N LEU A 67 -8.10 -2.10 1.38
CA LEU A 67 -6.81 -1.54 0.98
C LEU A 67 -5.81 -2.65 0.67
N ARG A 68 -5.03 -2.48 -0.38
CA ARG A 68 -3.85 -3.29 -0.65
C ARG A 68 -2.61 -2.55 -0.15
N VAL A 69 -1.81 -3.24 0.62
CA VAL A 69 -0.47 -2.79 1.01
C VAL A 69 0.57 -3.75 0.48
N VAL A 70 1.71 -3.22 0.06
CA VAL A 70 2.86 -4.02 -0.36
C VAL A 70 4.05 -3.57 0.48
N TYR A 71 4.69 -4.50 1.14
CA TYR A 71 5.75 -4.21 2.09
C TYR A 71 6.92 -5.19 1.97
N ARG A 72 8.06 -4.74 2.48
CA ARG A 72 9.28 -5.56 2.59
C ARG A 72 9.46 -6.05 4.00
N VAL A 73 9.82 -7.32 4.16
CA VAL A 73 10.32 -7.86 5.43
C VAL A 73 11.72 -7.32 5.66
N THR A 74 11.91 -6.60 6.77
CA THR A 74 13.16 -5.87 7.07
C THR A 74 14.16 -6.66 7.92
N GLY A 75 13.85 -7.92 8.23
CA GLY A 75 14.71 -8.81 9.00
C GLY A 75 13.95 -9.70 9.97
N GLU A 76 14.68 -10.56 10.66
CA GLU A 76 14.13 -11.48 11.67
C GLU A 76 13.61 -10.72 12.91
N LYS A 77 12.57 -11.26 13.52
CA LYS A 77 11.92 -10.72 14.73
C LYS A 77 11.37 -9.30 14.57
N THR A 78 11.17 -8.84 13.32
CA THR A 78 10.58 -7.53 13.02
C THR A 78 9.06 -7.59 12.94
N GLY A 79 8.39 -6.42 12.99
CA GLY A 79 6.94 -6.36 12.77
C GLY A 79 6.53 -6.80 11.37
N THR A 80 7.34 -6.49 10.36
CA THR A 80 7.06 -6.90 8.97
C THR A 80 7.21 -8.40 8.76
N GLU A 81 8.08 -9.08 9.52
CA GLU A 81 8.14 -10.54 9.53
C GLU A 81 6.85 -11.12 10.13
N GLU A 82 6.38 -10.59 11.25
CA GLU A 82 5.11 -11.01 11.84
C GLU A 82 3.95 -10.85 10.84
N PHE A 83 3.88 -9.73 10.14
CA PHE A 83 2.87 -9.52 9.10
C PHE A 83 2.96 -10.59 8.00
N SER A 84 4.16 -11.00 7.61
CA SER A 84 4.35 -11.99 6.54
C SER A 84 3.85 -13.41 6.90
N GLN A 85 3.63 -13.67 8.18
CA GLN A 85 3.07 -14.94 8.67
C GLN A 85 1.52 -14.91 8.75
N MET A 86 0.90 -13.75 8.57
CA MET A 86 -0.56 -13.60 8.64
C MET A 86 -1.25 -14.27 7.46
N LYS A 87 -2.48 -14.72 7.69
CA LYS A 87 -3.33 -15.43 6.74
C LYS A 87 -4.70 -14.76 6.64
N ALA A 88 -5.42 -15.08 5.58
CA ALA A 88 -6.81 -14.69 5.44
C ALA A 88 -7.62 -15.07 6.71
N GLY A 89 -8.36 -14.10 7.23
CA GLY A 89 -9.13 -14.23 8.46
C GLY A 89 -8.45 -13.69 9.72
N ASP A 90 -7.12 -13.53 9.71
CA ASP A 90 -6.43 -12.89 10.83
C ASP A 90 -6.82 -11.41 10.94
N THR A 91 -6.60 -10.82 12.11
CA THR A 91 -6.83 -9.41 12.37
C THR A 91 -5.53 -8.68 12.63
N ILE A 92 -5.47 -7.44 12.15
CA ILE A 92 -4.31 -6.57 12.34
C ILE A 92 -4.76 -5.18 12.79
N PRO A 93 -4.21 -4.66 13.90
CA PRO A 93 -4.55 -3.31 14.32
C PRO A 93 -3.93 -2.29 13.35
N VAL A 94 -4.75 -1.34 12.86
CA VAL A 94 -4.31 -0.29 11.93
C VAL A 94 -4.85 1.07 12.32
N ILE A 95 -4.15 2.11 11.91
CA ILE A 95 -4.62 3.50 11.91
C ILE A 95 -4.44 4.06 10.51
N GLY A 96 -5.49 4.61 9.92
CA GLY A 96 -5.41 5.22 8.60
C GLY A 96 -6.72 5.81 8.09
N PRO A 97 -6.72 6.37 6.86
CA PRO A 97 -5.52 6.68 6.09
C PRO A 97 -4.77 7.88 6.68
N LEU A 98 -3.44 7.90 6.53
CA LEU A 98 -2.55 8.94 7.04
C LEU A 98 -1.82 9.64 5.88
N GLY A 99 -1.34 10.87 6.14
CA GLY A 99 -0.66 11.69 5.14
C GLY A 99 -1.63 12.45 4.23
N ASN A 100 -1.06 13.30 3.36
CA ASN A 100 -1.84 14.23 2.52
C ASN A 100 -2.25 13.64 1.15
N GLY A 101 -1.59 12.59 0.70
CA GLY A 101 -1.75 12.05 -0.65
C GLY A 101 -1.03 12.88 -1.73
N PHE A 102 -1.06 12.38 -2.96
CA PHE A 102 -0.54 13.09 -4.11
C PHE A 102 -1.55 14.11 -4.66
N PRO A 103 -1.13 15.30 -5.12
CA PRO A 103 -2.01 16.31 -5.73
C PRO A 103 -2.27 15.97 -7.21
N PHE A 104 -2.77 14.78 -7.51
CA PHE A 104 -2.88 14.25 -8.87
C PHE A 104 -3.98 14.93 -9.70
N GLU A 105 -4.89 15.66 -9.09
CA GLU A 105 -5.90 16.47 -9.78
C GLU A 105 -5.25 17.58 -10.63
N LYS A 106 -4.05 18.01 -10.27
CA LYS A 106 -3.28 19.01 -11.02
C LYS A 106 -2.68 18.48 -12.33
N ALA A 107 -2.82 17.19 -12.59
CA ALA A 107 -2.29 16.52 -13.77
C ALA A 107 -3.21 16.59 -14.99
N GLU A 108 -4.46 17.00 -14.82
CA GLU A 108 -5.43 17.10 -15.90
C GLU A 108 -4.92 17.96 -17.06
N GLY A 109 -5.00 17.43 -18.28
CA GLY A 109 -4.51 18.07 -19.49
C GLY A 109 -2.98 18.18 -19.61
N LYS A 110 -2.22 17.51 -18.73
CA LYS A 110 -0.74 17.58 -18.74
C LYS A 110 -0.14 16.24 -19.16
N LYS A 111 1.09 16.32 -19.64
CA LYS A 111 1.97 15.15 -19.79
C LYS A 111 2.65 14.89 -18.46
N VAL A 112 2.52 13.68 -17.95
CA VAL A 112 2.97 13.33 -16.60
C VAL A 112 4.00 12.20 -16.67
N PHE A 113 5.02 12.34 -15.84
CA PHE A 113 6.04 11.34 -15.65
C PHE A 113 5.98 10.84 -14.20
N LEU A 114 5.69 9.55 -14.02
CA LEU A 114 5.66 8.89 -12.71
C LEU A 114 6.91 8.03 -12.55
N MET A 115 7.57 8.17 -11.42
CA MET A 115 8.78 7.40 -11.13
C MET A 115 8.70 6.77 -9.74
N GLY A 116 9.00 5.48 -9.65
CA GLY A 116 9.10 4.74 -8.39
C GLY A 116 10.27 3.78 -8.38
N GLY A 117 10.90 3.57 -7.22
CA GLY A 117 12.02 2.65 -7.07
C GLY A 117 11.89 1.75 -5.85
N GLY A 118 12.19 0.46 -6.02
CA GLY A 118 12.14 -0.53 -4.94
C GLY A 118 10.79 -0.58 -4.25
N ILE A 119 10.77 -0.48 -2.91
CA ILE A 119 9.53 -0.47 -2.14
C ILE A 119 8.73 0.86 -2.27
N GLY A 120 9.24 1.84 -3.01
CA GLY A 120 8.51 3.03 -3.41
C GLY A 120 7.66 2.83 -4.69
N VAL A 121 7.75 1.68 -5.34
CA VAL A 121 6.92 1.31 -6.51
C VAL A 121 5.44 1.15 -6.16
N PRO A 122 5.04 0.42 -5.10
CA PRO A 122 3.64 0.19 -4.77
C PRO A 122 2.76 1.44 -4.66
N PRO A 123 3.15 2.53 -3.98
CA PRO A 123 2.31 3.72 -3.86
C PRO A 123 2.05 4.47 -5.18
N ILE A 124 2.81 4.17 -6.23
CA ILE A 124 2.63 4.77 -7.55
C ILE A 124 1.49 4.09 -8.34
N LEU A 125 1.13 2.86 -7.99
CA LEU A 125 0.14 2.10 -8.75
C LEU A 125 -1.27 2.74 -8.67
N GLU A 126 -1.79 3.02 -7.48
CA GLU A 126 -3.09 3.67 -7.34
C GLU A 126 -3.10 5.07 -7.96
N LEU A 127 -1.98 5.80 -7.83
CA LEU A 127 -1.80 7.08 -8.49
C LEU A 127 -1.92 6.94 -10.01
N ALA A 128 -1.25 5.94 -10.60
CA ALA A 128 -1.30 5.67 -12.02
C ALA A 128 -2.72 5.35 -12.51
N LYS A 129 -3.49 4.58 -11.73
CA LYS A 129 -4.87 4.20 -12.03
C LYS A 129 -5.83 5.38 -11.99
N GLN A 130 -5.73 6.24 -10.99
CA GLN A 130 -6.68 7.34 -10.78
C GLN A 130 -6.34 8.61 -11.56
N MET A 131 -5.09 8.74 -12.02
CA MET A 131 -4.62 9.97 -12.67
C MET A 131 -5.25 10.16 -14.05
N LYS A 132 -5.94 11.29 -14.21
CA LYS A 132 -6.44 11.78 -15.49
C LYS A 132 -5.45 12.80 -16.06
N CYS A 133 -4.83 12.48 -17.19
CA CYS A 133 -3.82 13.32 -17.85
C CYS A 133 -3.82 13.11 -19.36
N GLU A 134 -3.20 14.02 -20.11
CA GLU A 134 -3.07 13.90 -21.57
C GLU A 134 -2.21 12.69 -21.96
N LYS A 135 -1.05 12.57 -21.31
CA LYS A 135 -0.11 11.47 -21.52
C LYS A 135 0.56 11.08 -20.21
N LYS A 136 0.64 9.81 -19.94
CA LYS A 136 1.28 9.24 -18.76
C LYS A 136 2.45 8.35 -19.19
N GLN A 137 3.61 8.58 -18.58
CA GLN A 137 4.77 7.70 -18.70
C GLN A 137 5.18 7.25 -17.30
N ILE A 138 5.31 5.94 -17.10
CA ILE A 138 5.63 5.35 -15.82
C ILE A 138 6.98 4.66 -15.93
N VAL A 139 7.89 4.98 -15.03
CA VAL A 139 9.19 4.32 -14.90
C VAL A 139 9.31 3.74 -13.49
N VAL A 140 9.47 2.44 -13.41
CA VAL A 140 9.67 1.72 -12.15
C VAL A 140 11.02 1.02 -12.16
N GLY A 141 11.77 1.19 -11.07
CA GLY A 141 13.10 0.62 -10.92
C GLY A 141 13.13 -0.41 -9.81
N TYR A 142 13.87 -1.49 -10.04
CA TYR A 142 14.06 -2.58 -9.08
C TYR A 142 15.54 -2.80 -8.81
N ARG A 143 15.85 -3.40 -7.69
CA ARG A 143 17.24 -3.70 -7.31
C ARG A 143 17.89 -4.75 -8.21
N ASP A 144 17.08 -5.70 -8.69
CA ASP A 144 17.49 -6.84 -9.49
C ASP A 144 16.37 -7.27 -10.45
N ALA A 145 16.49 -8.43 -11.06
CA ALA A 145 15.54 -8.97 -12.02
C ALA A 145 14.20 -9.42 -11.40
N HIS A 146 14.09 -9.48 -10.08
CA HIS A 146 12.85 -9.87 -9.38
C HIS A 146 11.92 -8.67 -9.27
N THR A 147 11.19 -8.41 -10.36
CA THR A 147 10.22 -7.31 -10.45
C THR A 147 8.87 -7.76 -9.89
N PHE A 148 8.06 -6.81 -9.47
CA PHE A 148 6.69 -7.02 -8.97
C PHE A 148 5.77 -5.89 -9.43
N LEU A 149 4.46 -6.16 -9.52
CA LEU A 149 3.42 -5.24 -9.99
C LEU A 149 3.57 -4.78 -11.45
N LYS A 150 4.37 -5.46 -12.27
CA LYS A 150 4.62 -5.05 -13.66
C LYS A 150 3.34 -5.09 -14.50
N GLU A 151 2.60 -6.20 -14.42
CA GLU A 151 1.37 -6.38 -15.19
C GLU A 151 0.29 -5.36 -14.78
N GLU A 152 0.19 -5.05 -13.48
CA GLU A 152 -0.74 -4.05 -12.98
C GLU A 152 -0.42 -2.65 -13.51
N PHE A 153 0.87 -2.29 -13.65
CA PHE A 153 1.27 -1.04 -14.25
C PHE A 153 1.03 -0.98 -15.76
N GLU A 154 1.14 -2.10 -16.46
CA GLU A 154 0.83 -2.19 -17.89
C GLU A 154 -0.66 -1.98 -18.19
N GLN A 155 -1.53 -2.26 -17.20
CA GLN A 155 -2.97 -2.06 -17.28
C GLN A 155 -3.45 -0.69 -16.75
N ALA A 156 -2.59 0.06 -16.06
CA ALA A 156 -2.93 1.35 -15.43
C ALA A 156 -2.80 2.57 -16.44
#